data_1dd8b4df5ebb3a5a33e33b92b288bdc6
#
_entry.id   1dd8b4df5ebb3a5a33e33b92b288bdc6
#
_cell.length_a   1.000
_cell.length_b   1.000
_cell.length_c   1.000
_cell.angle_alpha   90.00
_cell.angle_beta   90.00
_cell.angle_gamma   90.00
#
_symmetry.space_group_name_H-M   'P 1'
#
loop_
_entity.id
_entity.type
_entity.pdbx_description
1 polymer ?
#
loop_
_entity_poly.entity_id
_entity_poly.type
_entity_poly.pdbx_seq_one_letter_code
_entity_poly.pdbx_strand_id
1 'polypeptide(L)'
;MEPGIGLIRHDSRRMRGRDPHETHRTATPLELLFDLTFATSFGLAASDAASVLADGHVIAGLVGFGFASLAICWAWINFSWFSSAYDTDDWLFRVVTMVQMIGVLVLAAGVPRMFASIERTGRLDNSVMVLGYVIMRVALVFQWLRAATDNRARRRVCLTYAATISIAQVGWVLQIVAPFAASSAIILGSILVLIELAGPVLAERQAGGTPWHAHHIAERHSLFAIIALGEGVVGTVAALSAVVDRQGWTLDAVLTGIAGMGLTFGMWWVYFLVPSGEILQRHRNRAPVWGYVQMLVVTSIVATGAGLRVAANFIEGRATITAIAAVLAVVVPVGVFLLLMYALSYY
;
A
#
# COMPACT_ATOMS: atom_id res chain seq x y z
N MET A 1 -14.80 18.04 -42.25
CA MET A 1 -13.68 18.22 -41.33
C MET A 1 -13.49 16.90 -40.63
N GLU A 2 -12.52 16.09 -41.05
CA GLU A 2 -12.15 14.87 -40.39
C GLU A 2 -11.45 15.21 -39.08
N PRO A 3 -11.76 14.52 -37.96
CA PRO A 3 -10.97 14.67 -36.74
C PRO A 3 -9.61 14.02 -37.01
N GLY A 4 -8.58 14.87 -37.14
CA GLY A 4 -7.20 14.42 -37.29
C GLY A 4 -6.85 13.49 -36.15
N ILE A 5 -6.46 12.25 -36.49
CA ILE A 5 -5.83 11.30 -35.57
C ILE A 5 -4.57 12.03 -35.03
N GLY A 6 -4.65 12.53 -33.82
CA GLY A 6 -3.52 13.15 -33.13
C GLY A 6 -2.41 12.13 -33.01
N LEU A 7 -1.39 12.24 -33.87
CA LEU A 7 -0.15 11.49 -33.76
C LEU A 7 0.35 11.65 -32.32
N ILE A 8 0.47 10.53 -31.59
CA ILE A 8 1.06 10.48 -30.26
C ILE A 8 2.48 11.05 -30.41
N ARG A 9 2.66 12.30 -30.03
CA ARG A 9 3.99 12.91 -29.96
C ARG A 9 4.76 12.25 -28.83
N HIS A 10 5.74 11.45 -29.16
CA HIS A 10 6.68 10.82 -28.23
C HIS A 10 7.74 11.79 -27.68
N ASP A 11 7.44 13.08 -27.61
CA ASP A 11 8.35 14.08 -27.08
C ASP A 11 8.40 14.01 -25.54
N SER A 12 9.60 14.01 -24.96
CA SER A 12 9.77 14.14 -23.51
C SER A 12 9.32 15.54 -23.07
N ARG A 13 8.38 15.60 -22.12
CA ARG A 13 7.86 16.84 -21.58
C ARG A 13 8.69 17.28 -20.38
N ARG A 14 8.86 18.60 -20.18
CA ARG A 14 9.52 19.12 -18.98
C ARG A 14 8.63 18.94 -17.75
N MET A 15 9.18 18.40 -16.66
CA MET A 15 8.51 18.23 -15.37
C MET A 15 8.49 19.56 -14.57
N ARG A 16 7.66 20.51 -15.00
CA ARG A 16 7.56 21.84 -14.35
C ARG A 16 6.73 21.84 -13.07
N GLY A 17 6.10 20.72 -12.74
CA GLY A 17 5.08 20.60 -11.71
C GLY A 17 3.68 20.93 -12.23
N ARG A 18 2.67 20.31 -11.64
CA ARG A 18 1.27 20.53 -12.01
C ARG A 18 0.68 21.69 -11.22
N ASP A 19 -0.44 22.20 -11.69
CA ASP A 19 -1.19 23.21 -10.96
C ASP A 19 -1.93 22.58 -9.78
N PRO A 20 -1.62 22.93 -8.51
CA PRO A 20 -2.31 22.38 -7.35
C PRO A 20 -3.77 22.81 -7.21
N HIS A 21 -4.23 23.73 -8.06
CA HIS A 21 -5.60 24.26 -8.10
C HIS A 21 -6.36 23.85 -9.38
N GLU A 22 -5.85 22.90 -10.13
CA GLU A 22 -6.50 22.33 -11.33
C GLU A 22 -7.90 21.80 -10.96
N THR A 23 -8.95 22.18 -11.69
CA THR A 23 -10.34 21.89 -11.31
C THR A 23 -10.75 20.43 -11.54
N HIS A 24 -10.10 19.71 -12.46
CA HIS A 24 -10.48 18.35 -12.89
C HIS A 24 -9.26 17.43 -12.95
N ARG A 25 -8.58 17.25 -11.83
CA ARG A 25 -7.48 16.29 -11.72
C ARG A 25 -7.99 14.93 -11.24
N THR A 26 -8.26 14.05 -12.19
CA THR A 26 -8.59 12.65 -11.92
C THR A 26 -7.37 11.73 -12.06
N ALA A 27 -7.44 10.52 -11.47
CA ALA A 27 -6.43 9.50 -11.64
C ALA A 27 -6.33 9.06 -13.11
N THR A 28 -5.10 8.95 -13.62
CA THR A 28 -4.84 8.53 -15.00
C THR A 28 -4.95 7.01 -15.17
N PRO A 29 -5.21 6.48 -16.38
CA PRO A 29 -5.19 5.03 -16.62
C PRO A 29 -3.87 4.34 -16.22
N LEU A 30 -2.73 5.04 -16.37
CA LEU A 30 -1.43 4.52 -15.93
C LEU A 30 -1.35 4.41 -14.41
N GLU A 31 -1.86 5.40 -13.68
CA GLU A 31 -1.92 5.39 -12.22
C GLU A 31 -2.83 4.26 -11.71
N LEU A 32 -3.97 4.01 -12.38
CA LEU A 32 -4.86 2.88 -12.05
C LEU A 32 -4.19 1.54 -12.29
N LEU A 33 -3.46 1.39 -13.42
CA LEU A 33 -2.68 0.18 -13.69
C LEU A 33 -1.59 -0.03 -12.65
N PHE A 34 -0.91 1.05 -12.23
CA PHE A 34 0.07 1.00 -11.14
C PHE A 34 -0.58 0.52 -9.84
N ASP A 35 -1.73 1.07 -9.46
CA ASP A 35 -2.46 0.67 -8.25
C ASP A 35 -2.85 -0.81 -8.28
N LEU A 36 -3.26 -1.31 -9.45
CA LEU A 36 -3.64 -2.71 -9.64
C LEU A 36 -2.45 -3.67 -9.40
N THR A 37 -1.21 -3.26 -9.68
CA THR A 37 -0.05 -4.13 -9.40
C THR A 37 0.13 -4.42 -7.91
N PHE A 38 -0.31 -3.52 -7.03
CA PHE A 38 -0.26 -3.72 -5.58
C PHE A 38 -1.35 -4.66 -5.06
N ALA A 39 -2.45 -4.85 -5.79
CA ALA A 39 -3.48 -5.83 -5.42
C ALA A 39 -2.88 -7.23 -5.26
N THR A 40 -1.98 -7.63 -6.17
CA THR A 40 -1.28 -8.93 -6.09
C THR A 40 -0.45 -9.05 -4.81
N SER A 41 0.26 -7.97 -4.43
CA SER A 41 1.07 -7.94 -3.21
C SER A 41 0.21 -8.08 -1.96
N PHE A 42 -0.94 -7.40 -1.91
CA PHE A 42 -1.89 -7.54 -0.80
C PHE A 42 -2.52 -8.93 -0.73
N GLY A 43 -2.89 -9.50 -1.89
CA GLY A 43 -3.44 -10.85 -1.96
C GLY A 43 -2.49 -11.90 -1.39
N LEU A 44 -1.20 -11.84 -1.74
CA LEU A 44 -0.17 -12.73 -1.20
C LEU A 44 0.03 -12.48 0.31
N ALA A 45 0.17 -11.24 0.74
CA ALA A 45 0.33 -10.91 2.16
C ALA A 45 -0.85 -11.37 3.01
N ALA A 46 -2.10 -11.18 2.52
CA ALA A 46 -3.31 -11.64 3.20
C ALA A 46 -3.40 -13.17 3.26
N SER A 47 -3.04 -13.86 2.17
CA SER A 47 -3.09 -15.32 2.09
C SER A 47 -2.06 -15.97 3.03
N ASP A 48 -0.81 -15.51 2.97
CA ASP A 48 0.26 -16.06 3.80
C ASP A 48 0.03 -15.75 5.28
N ALA A 49 -0.39 -14.53 5.61
CA ALA A 49 -0.76 -14.16 6.97
C ALA A 49 -1.90 -15.04 7.51
N ALA A 50 -2.92 -15.29 6.68
CA ALA A 50 -4.04 -16.15 7.06
C ALA A 50 -3.60 -17.59 7.35
N SER A 51 -2.67 -18.14 6.55
CA SER A 51 -2.10 -19.48 6.78
C SER A 51 -1.36 -19.54 8.12
N VAL A 52 -0.41 -18.63 8.33
CA VAL A 52 0.42 -18.55 9.54
C VAL A 52 -0.43 -18.34 10.80
N LEU A 53 -1.48 -17.50 10.72
CA LEU A 53 -2.42 -17.28 11.82
C LEU A 53 -3.27 -18.52 12.09
N ALA A 54 -3.74 -19.23 11.05
CA ALA A 54 -4.53 -20.46 11.18
C ALA A 54 -3.72 -21.60 11.84
N ASP A 55 -2.40 -21.63 11.61
CA ASP A 55 -1.47 -22.56 12.26
C ASP A 55 -1.13 -22.17 13.71
N GLY A 56 -1.70 -21.08 14.23
CA GLY A 56 -1.51 -20.61 15.61
C GLY A 56 -0.27 -19.75 15.83
N HIS A 57 0.50 -19.44 14.80
CA HIS A 57 1.70 -18.60 14.88
C HIS A 57 1.37 -17.10 14.86
N VAL A 58 0.61 -16.63 15.85
CA VAL A 58 0.02 -15.26 15.87
C VAL A 58 1.06 -14.16 15.73
N ILE A 59 2.16 -14.21 16.50
CA ILE A 59 3.20 -13.18 16.47
C ILE A 59 3.87 -13.14 15.11
N ALA A 60 4.22 -14.29 14.54
CA ALA A 60 4.84 -14.42 13.22
C ALA A 60 3.92 -13.86 12.13
N GLY A 61 2.63 -14.21 12.16
CA GLY A 61 1.62 -13.70 11.24
C GLY A 61 1.47 -12.18 11.30
N LEU A 62 1.35 -11.62 12.51
CA LEU A 62 1.21 -10.17 12.70
C LEU A 62 2.46 -9.39 12.29
N VAL A 63 3.66 -9.85 12.65
CA VAL A 63 4.93 -9.21 12.29
C VAL A 63 5.15 -9.26 10.78
N GLY A 64 4.96 -10.45 10.16
CA GLY A 64 5.11 -10.61 8.71
C GLY A 64 4.11 -9.76 7.93
N PHE A 65 2.84 -9.77 8.33
CA PHE A 65 1.78 -8.97 7.71
C PHE A 65 2.01 -7.48 7.88
N GLY A 66 2.39 -7.03 9.08
CA GLY A 66 2.69 -5.63 9.35
C GLY A 66 3.86 -5.12 8.52
N PHE A 67 4.95 -5.91 8.40
CA PHE A 67 6.11 -5.57 7.59
C PHE A 67 5.74 -5.51 6.08
N ALA A 68 5.04 -6.53 5.57
CA ALA A 68 4.60 -6.55 4.17
C ALA A 68 3.69 -5.36 3.86
N SER A 69 2.68 -5.10 4.70
CA SER A 69 1.74 -3.99 4.52
C SER A 69 2.43 -2.63 4.57
N LEU A 70 3.39 -2.44 5.49
CA LEU A 70 4.20 -1.22 5.56
C LEU A 70 4.97 -1.01 4.26
N ALA A 71 5.67 -2.03 3.76
CA ALA A 71 6.46 -1.94 2.53
C ALA A 71 5.58 -1.64 1.30
N ILE A 72 4.44 -2.32 1.18
CA ILE A 72 3.46 -2.17 0.09
C ILE A 72 2.87 -0.75 0.11
N CYS A 73 2.26 -0.35 1.23
CA CYS A 73 1.62 0.96 1.34
C CYS A 73 2.62 2.10 1.17
N TRP A 74 3.81 1.97 1.77
CA TRP A 74 4.83 3.01 1.69
C TRP A 74 5.38 3.21 0.28
N ALA A 75 5.61 2.11 -0.45
CA ALA A 75 6.02 2.17 -1.84
C ALA A 75 4.96 2.89 -2.69
N TRP A 76 3.68 2.55 -2.49
CA TRP A 76 2.55 3.12 -3.20
C TRP A 76 2.37 4.63 -2.91
N ILE A 77 2.40 5.04 -1.64
CA ILE A 77 2.22 6.45 -1.23
C ILE A 77 3.28 7.34 -1.88
N ASN A 78 4.54 6.92 -1.88
CA ASN A 78 5.62 7.71 -2.46
C ASN A 78 5.44 7.97 -3.95
N PHE A 79 5.01 6.97 -4.72
CA PHE A 79 4.69 7.17 -6.13
C PHE A 79 3.45 8.05 -6.30
N SER A 80 2.39 7.81 -5.55
CA SER A 80 1.15 8.58 -5.62
C SER A 80 1.38 10.06 -5.32
N TRP A 81 2.26 10.35 -4.35
CA TRP A 81 2.67 11.72 -4.04
C TRP A 81 3.44 12.36 -5.19
N PHE A 82 4.42 11.63 -5.75
CA PHE A 82 5.20 12.09 -6.89
C PHE A 82 4.31 12.35 -8.10
N SER A 83 3.46 11.40 -8.47
CA SER A 83 2.59 11.52 -9.66
C SER A 83 1.60 12.66 -9.53
N SER A 84 1.06 12.89 -8.32
CA SER A 84 0.18 14.04 -8.07
C SER A 84 0.85 15.38 -8.37
N ALA A 85 2.15 15.49 -8.10
CA ALA A 85 2.91 16.73 -8.27
C ALA A 85 3.54 16.86 -9.67
N TYR A 86 4.00 15.76 -10.29
CA TYR A 86 4.91 15.79 -11.43
C TYR A 86 4.55 14.85 -12.59
N ASP A 87 3.34 14.31 -12.62
CA ASP A 87 2.91 13.50 -13.77
C ASP A 87 2.96 14.32 -15.08
N THR A 88 3.73 13.84 -16.04
CA THR A 88 3.87 14.42 -17.37
C THR A 88 3.20 13.57 -18.45
N ASP A 89 2.85 12.32 -18.12
CA ASP A 89 2.30 11.31 -19.04
C ASP A 89 3.07 11.18 -20.37
N ASP A 90 4.39 11.47 -20.34
CA ASP A 90 5.26 11.25 -21.48
C ASP A 90 5.84 9.81 -21.50
N TRP A 91 6.44 9.41 -22.62
CA TRP A 91 6.95 8.06 -22.78
C TRP A 91 7.96 7.67 -21.69
N LEU A 92 8.84 8.60 -21.27
CA LEU A 92 9.86 8.34 -20.27
C LEU A 92 9.22 8.14 -18.88
N PHE A 93 8.21 8.95 -18.52
CA PHE A 93 7.44 8.79 -17.31
C PHE A 93 6.76 7.40 -17.29
N ARG A 94 6.13 7.00 -18.39
CA ARG A 94 5.45 5.70 -18.52
C ARG A 94 6.42 4.53 -18.40
N VAL A 95 7.60 4.58 -19.06
CA VAL A 95 8.61 3.52 -18.98
C VAL A 95 9.20 3.41 -17.58
N VAL A 96 9.53 4.53 -16.93
CA VAL A 96 10.06 4.52 -15.55
C VAL A 96 9.01 4.03 -14.55
N THR A 97 7.73 4.36 -14.77
CA THR A 97 6.62 3.82 -13.96
C THR A 97 6.46 2.30 -14.17
N MET A 98 6.63 1.81 -15.40
CA MET A 98 6.65 0.36 -15.68
C MET A 98 7.80 -0.34 -14.93
N VAL A 99 8.99 0.26 -14.86
CA VAL A 99 10.09 -0.28 -14.06
C VAL A 99 9.71 -0.38 -12.58
N GLN A 100 8.99 0.61 -12.05
CA GLN A 100 8.46 0.51 -10.68
C GLN A 100 7.44 -0.64 -10.54
N MET A 101 6.53 -0.84 -11.51
CA MET A 101 5.59 -1.98 -11.50
C MET A 101 6.32 -3.31 -11.47
N ILE A 102 7.42 -3.47 -12.24
CA ILE A 102 8.28 -4.66 -12.18
C ILE A 102 8.85 -4.84 -10.76
N GLY A 103 9.29 -3.75 -10.14
CA GLY A 103 9.74 -3.76 -8.73
C GLY A 103 8.65 -4.24 -7.77
N VAL A 104 7.39 -3.82 -7.98
CA VAL A 104 6.23 -4.31 -7.19
C VAL A 104 6.06 -5.83 -7.34
N LEU A 105 6.16 -6.36 -8.56
CA LEU A 105 6.04 -7.81 -8.81
C LEU A 105 7.17 -8.59 -8.11
N VAL A 106 8.40 -8.08 -8.12
CA VAL A 106 9.53 -8.69 -7.40
C VAL A 106 9.30 -8.63 -5.89
N LEU A 107 8.80 -7.50 -5.36
CA LEU A 107 8.43 -7.36 -3.95
C LEU A 107 7.36 -8.39 -3.59
N ALA A 108 6.30 -8.51 -4.39
CA ALA A 108 5.22 -9.47 -4.19
C ALA A 108 5.73 -10.91 -4.14
N ALA A 109 6.61 -11.30 -5.08
CA ALA A 109 7.25 -12.63 -5.11
C ALA A 109 8.11 -12.92 -3.87
N GLY A 110 8.57 -11.89 -3.17
CA GLY A 110 9.31 -12.01 -1.92
C GLY A 110 8.45 -12.28 -0.68
N VAL A 111 7.15 -11.96 -0.72
CA VAL A 111 6.24 -12.08 0.44
C VAL A 111 6.15 -13.52 0.95
N PRO A 112 5.84 -14.55 0.13
CA PRO A 112 5.75 -15.92 0.60
C PRO A 112 7.08 -16.43 1.18
N ARG A 113 8.21 -16.05 0.58
CA ARG A 113 9.55 -16.41 1.08
C ARG A 113 9.82 -15.83 2.46
N MET A 114 9.42 -14.58 2.68
CA MET A 114 9.55 -13.92 3.98
C MET A 114 8.75 -14.67 5.06
N PHE A 115 7.47 -14.96 4.81
CA PHE A 115 6.65 -15.72 5.76
C PHE A 115 7.23 -17.09 6.05
N ALA A 116 7.60 -17.85 5.02
CA ALA A 116 8.22 -19.16 5.17
C ALA A 116 9.55 -19.10 5.96
N SER A 117 10.30 -18.02 5.91
CA SER A 117 11.53 -17.85 6.68
C SER A 117 11.26 -17.61 8.17
N ILE A 118 10.23 -16.81 8.48
CA ILE A 118 9.80 -16.57 9.87
C ILE A 118 9.35 -17.90 10.52
N GLU A 119 8.53 -18.68 9.83
CA GLU A 119 8.05 -19.96 10.33
C GLU A 119 9.18 -20.96 10.58
N ARG A 120 10.10 -21.13 9.61
CA ARG A 120 11.15 -22.15 9.70
C ARG A 120 12.31 -21.78 10.62
N THR A 121 12.68 -20.53 10.70
CA THR A 121 13.91 -20.12 11.38
C THR A 121 13.71 -19.06 12.46
N GLY A 122 12.51 -18.50 12.59
CA GLY A 122 12.23 -17.35 13.45
C GLY A 122 12.96 -16.06 13.01
N ARG A 123 13.57 -16.07 11.80
CA ARG A 123 14.28 -14.90 11.23
C ARG A 123 13.55 -14.41 10.00
N LEU A 124 13.56 -13.10 9.81
CA LEU A 124 12.91 -12.45 8.68
C LEU A 124 13.88 -12.36 7.50
N ASP A 125 13.71 -13.21 6.47
CA ASP A 125 14.40 -13.09 5.18
C ASP A 125 13.53 -12.28 4.21
N ASN A 126 13.76 -11.00 4.17
CA ASN A 126 13.08 -10.05 3.29
C ASN A 126 13.90 -9.67 2.04
N SER A 127 14.96 -10.41 1.74
CA SER A 127 15.94 -10.06 0.69
C SER A 127 15.29 -9.80 -0.68
N VAL A 128 14.35 -10.67 -1.11
CA VAL A 128 13.65 -10.51 -2.38
C VAL A 128 12.69 -9.31 -2.36
N MET A 129 11.99 -9.10 -1.23
CA MET A 129 11.13 -7.92 -1.07
C MET A 129 11.93 -6.63 -1.17
N VAL A 130 13.09 -6.55 -0.49
CA VAL A 130 13.99 -5.39 -0.55
C VAL A 130 14.55 -5.19 -1.95
N LEU A 131 14.90 -6.26 -2.68
CA LEU A 131 15.31 -6.13 -4.08
C LEU A 131 14.22 -5.45 -4.93
N GLY A 132 12.98 -5.90 -4.83
CA GLY A 132 11.85 -5.28 -5.52
C GLY A 132 11.67 -3.81 -5.11
N TYR A 133 11.79 -3.55 -3.81
CA TYR A 133 11.72 -2.21 -3.26
C TYR A 133 12.83 -1.30 -3.79
N VAL A 134 14.08 -1.76 -3.87
CA VAL A 134 15.22 -1.02 -4.44
C VAL A 134 14.97 -0.69 -5.91
N ILE A 135 14.47 -1.63 -6.73
CA ILE A 135 14.12 -1.37 -8.13
C ILE A 135 13.13 -0.20 -8.23
N MET A 136 12.07 -0.23 -7.43
CA MET A 136 11.07 0.85 -7.39
C MET A 136 11.69 2.18 -7.00
N ARG A 137 12.53 2.17 -5.97
CA ARG A 137 13.12 3.39 -5.40
C ARG A 137 14.16 4.02 -6.31
N VAL A 138 14.98 3.23 -7.00
CA VAL A 138 15.93 3.75 -8.01
C VAL A 138 15.16 4.45 -9.13
N ALA A 139 14.09 3.85 -9.63
CA ALA A 139 13.24 4.46 -10.64
C ALA A 139 12.59 5.77 -10.12
N LEU A 140 12.10 5.79 -8.88
CA LEU A 140 11.51 6.98 -8.27
C LEU A 140 12.56 8.09 -8.03
N VAL A 141 13.77 7.75 -7.59
CA VAL A 141 14.89 8.70 -7.44
C VAL A 141 15.21 9.34 -8.79
N PHE A 142 15.27 8.54 -9.86
CA PHE A 142 15.44 9.08 -11.21
C PHE A 142 14.36 10.11 -11.57
N GLN A 143 13.10 9.83 -11.26
CA GLN A 143 11.98 10.76 -11.49
C GLN A 143 12.12 12.04 -10.66
N TRP A 144 12.50 11.94 -9.37
CA TRP A 144 12.76 13.12 -8.53
C TRP A 144 13.94 13.97 -9.04
N LEU A 145 15.01 13.34 -9.51
CA LEU A 145 16.16 14.05 -10.09
C LEU A 145 15.78 14.75 -11.40
N ARG A 146 14.95 14.11 -12.25
CA ARG A 146 14.39 14.74 -13.45
C ARG A 146 13.55 15.96 -13.09
N ALA A 147 12.65 15.84 -12.12
CA ALA A 147 11.86 16.98 -11.62
C ALA A 147 12.76 18.10 -11.07
N ALA A 148 13.84 17.77 -10.37
CA ALA A 148 14.81 18.75 -9.84
C ALA A 148 15.56 19.52 -10.95
N THR A 149 15.80 18.89 -12.11
CA THR A 149 16.45 19.57 -13.26
C THR A 149 15.49 20.47 -14.00
N ASP A 150 14.23 20.06 -14.14
CA ASP A 150 13.22 20.75 -14.94
C ASP A 150 12.49 21.86 -14.15
N ASN A 151 12.37 21.72 -12.82
CA ASN A 151 11.71 22.69 -11.93
C ASN A 151 12.71 23.33 -10.96
N ARG A 152 13.39 24.40 -11.42
CA ARG A 152 14.41 25.10 -10.61
C ARG A 152 13.84 25.71 -9.33
N ALA A 153 12.58 26.15 -9.33
CA ALA A 153 11.95 26.78 -8.18
C ALA A 153 11.79 25.78 -7.00
N ARG A 154 11.57 24.48 -7.29
CA ARG A 154 11.35 23.43 -6.31
C ARG A 154 12.50 22.42 -6.25
N ARG A 155 13.66 22.76 -6.84
CA ARG A 155 14.81 21.88 -6.93
C ARG A 155 15.25 21.33 -5.57
N ARG A 156 15.28 22.16 -4.54
CA ARG A 156 15.68 21.72 -3.18
C ARG A 156 14.75 20.65 -2.64
N VAL A 157 13.44 20.84 -2.78
CA VAL A 157 12.43 19.85 -2.33
C VAL A 157 12.64 18.52 -3.05
N CYS A 158 12.76 18.53 -4.39
CA CYS A 158 12.98 17.33 -5.18
C CYS A 158 14.28 16.60 -4.81
N LEU A 159 15.37 17.36 -4.60
CA LEU A 159 16.66 16.80 -4.17
C LEU A 159 16.60 16.22 -2.75
N THR A 160 15.79 16.79 -1.85
CA THR A 160 15.59 16.24 -0.50
C THR A 160 14.88 14.88 -0.58
N TYR A 161 13.83 14.75 -1.40
CA TYR A 161 13.20 13.44 -1.67
C TYR A 161 14.21 12.44 -2.23
N ALA A 162 14.96 12.82 -3.29
CA ALA A 162 15.95 11.94 -3.90
C ALA A 162 17.03 11.50 -2.90
N ALA A 163 17.54 12.42 -2.06
CA ALA A 163 18.58 12.13 -1.09
C ALA A 163 18.09 11.22 0.05
N THR A 164 16.92 11.51 0.65
CA THR A 164 16.37 10.70 1.76
C THR A 164 16.04 9.29 1.29
N ILE A 165 15.44 9.14 0.10
CA ILE A 165 15.19 7.83 -0.50
C ILE A 165 16.52 7.10 -0.73
N SER A 166 17.51 7.75 -1.33
CA SER A 166 18.81 7.10 -1.63
C SER A 166 19.55 6.65 -0.36
N ILE A 167 19.55 7.47 0.70
CA ILE A 167 20.15 7.12 1.99
C ILE A 167 19.49 5.88 2.57
N ALA A 168 18.16 5.84 2.58
CA ALA A 168 17.42 4.67 3.07
C ALA A 168 17.72 3.42 2.24
N GLN A 169 17.79 3.52 0.89
CA GLN A 169 18.09 2.38 0.04
C GLN A 169 19.50 1.82 0.26
N VAL A 170 20.50 2.67 0.45
CA VAL A 170 21.84 2.21 0.82
C VAL A 170 21.80 1.41 2.13
N GLY A 171 21.05 1.88 3.12
CA GLY A 171 20.88 1.18 4.39
C GLY A 171 20.17 -0.17 4.22
N TRP A 172 19.10 -0.26 3.44
CA TRP A 172 18.38 -1.50 3.15
C TRP A 172 19.26 -2.53 2.43
N VAL A 173 20.04 -2.09 1.44
CA VAL A 173 21.01 -2.97 0.75
C VAL A 173 22.08 -3.46 1.70
N LEU A 174 22.65 -2.59 2.52
CA LEU A 174 23.65 -2.96 3.53
C LEU A 174 23.09 -4.00 4.52
N GLN A 175 21.83 -3.86 4.93
CA GLN A 175 21.18 -4.81 5.84
C GLN A 175 21.10 -6.24 5.26
N ILE A 176 20.97 -6.37 3.92
CA ILE A 176 20.92 -7.68 3.26
C ILE A 176 22.31 -8.25 3.06
N VAL A 177 23.28 -7.40 2.67
CA VAL A 177 24.62 -7.86 2.27
C VAL A 177 25.52 -8.13 3.47
N ALA A 178 25.36 -7.37 4.57
CA ALA A 178 26.18 -7.52 5.76
C ALA A 178 25.57 -8.48 6.78
N PRO A 179 26.36 -9.34 7.43
CA PRO A 179 25.88 -10.30 8.42
C PRO A 179 25.60 -9.62 9.77
N PHE A 180 24.46 -8.95 9.89
CA PHE A 180 24.04 -8.36 11.17
C PHE A 180 23.46 -9.40 12.13
N ALA A 181 23.74 -9.25 13.43
CA ALA A 181 22.99 -9.95 14.46
C ALA A 181 21.52 -9.51 14.44
N ALA A 182 20.59 -10.39 14.84
CA ALA A 182 19.16 -10.12 14.76
C ALA A 182 18.74 -8.79 15.46
N SER A 183 19.30 -8.50 16.64
CA SER A 183 19.05 -7.25 17.35
C SER A 183 19.52 -6.01 16.59
N SER A 184 20.71 -6.08 16.01
CA SER A 184 21.28 -4.98 15.20
C SER A 184 20.49 -4.78 13.90
N ALA A 185 20.02 -5.85 13.28
CA ALA A 185 19.17 -5.77 12.09
C ALA A 185 17.81 -5.11 12.39
N ILE A 186 17.18 -5.41 13.54
CA ILE A 186 15.93 -4.77 13.97
C ILE A 186 16.17 -3.28 14.24
N ILE A 187 17.22 -2.92 14.95
CA ILE A 187 17.54 -1.51 15.25
C ILE A 187 17.80 -0.74 13.94
N LEU A 188 18.65 -1.27 13.06
CA LEU A 188 18.93 -0.65 11.78
C LEU A 188 17.66 -0.50 10.93
N GLY A 189 16.86 -1.56 10.82
CA GLY A 189 15.57 -1.53 10.09
C GLY A 189 14.63 -0.45 10.64
N SER A 190 14.52 -0.32 11.97
CA SER A 190 13.72 0.72 12.60
C SER A 190 14.23 2.12 12.27
N ILE A 191 15.54 2.33 12.30
CA ILE A 191 16.15 3.61 11.89
C ILE A 191 15.86 3.92 10.43
N LEU A 192 15.97 2.92 9.54
CA LEU A 192 15.69 3.10 8.11
C LEU A 192 14.22 3.47 7.87
N VAL A 193 13.28 2.81 8.55
CA VAL A 193 11.86 3.18 8.51
C VAL A 193 11.65 4.62 8.96
N LEU A 194 12.29 5.05 10.05
CA LEU A 194 12.19 6.43 10.52
C LEU A 194 12.75 7.44 9.52
N ILE A 195 13.86 7.13 8.84
CA ILE A 195 14.43 7.97 7.78
C ILE A 195 13.44 8.08 6.61
N GLU A 196 12.85 6.97 6.19
CA GLU A 196 11.86 6.94 5.12
C GLU A 196 10.63 7.79 5.47
N LEU A 197 10.08 7.65 6.67
CA LEU A 197 8.91 8.42 7.13
C LEU A 197 9.25 9.90 7.33
N ALA A 198 10.46 10.23 7.75
CA ALA A 198 10.88 11.63 7.93
C ALA A 198 11.12 12.36 6.59
N GLY A 199 11.52 11.63 5.54
CA GLY A 199 11.87 12.21 4.24
C GLY A 199 10.81 13.15 3.66
N PRO A 200 9.57 12.71 3.44
CA PRO A 200 8.50 13.57 2.95
C PRO A 200 8.21 14.76 3.88
N VAL A 201 8.23 14.54 5.20
CA VAL A 201 7.98 15.63 6.17
C VAL A 201 9.06 16.71 6.06
N LEU A 202 10.32 16.32 5.93
CA LEU A 202 11.45 17.25 5.75
C LEU A 202 11.37 17.98 4.41
N ALA A 203 10.97 17.28 3.35
CA ALA A 203 10.83 17.86 2.02
C ALA A 203 9.67 18.87 1.96
N GLU A 204 8.49 18.49 2.45
CA GLU A 204 7.29 19.34 2.41
C GLU A 204 7.34 20.55 3.36
N ARG A 205 8.18 20.53 4.40
CA ARG A 205 8.43 21.69 5.28
C ARG A 205 9.27 22.79 4.61
N GLN A 206 9.93 22.49 3.48
CA GLN A 206 10.67 23.51 2.75
C GLN A 206 9.72 24.49 2.07
N ALA A 207 10.20 25.74 1.86
CA ALA A 207 9.40 26.79 1.25
C ALA A 207 8.79 26.35 -0.09
N GLY A 208 7.47 26.32 -0.13
CA GLY A 208 6.68 25.95 -1.29
C GLY A 208 6.37 24.47 -1.48
N GLY A 209 6.97 23.55 -0.72
CA GLY A 209 6.70 22.10 -0.81
C GLY A 209 6.63 21.55 -2.24
N THR A 210 6.00 20.41 -2.47
CA THR A 210 5.65 19.93 -3.82
C THR A 210 4.27 20.46 -4.27
N PRO A 211 4.02 20.60 -5.59
CA PRO A 211 2.74 21.11 -6.12
C PRO A 211 1.68 19.98 -6.20
N TRP A 212 1.48 19.23 -5.11
CA TRP A 212 0.50 18.15 -5.06
C TRP A 212 -0.94 18.68 -5.00
N HIS A 213 -1.88 17.89 -5.52
CA HIS A 213 -3.30 18.23 -5.60
C HIS A 213 -4.13 17.46 -4.58
N ALA A 214 -4.89 18.17 -3.71
CA ALA A 214 -5.59 17.56 -2.57
C ALA A 214 -6.65 16.53 -2.99
N HIS A 215 -7.52 16.88 -3.93
CA HIS A 215 -8.57 15.96 -4.39
C HIS A 215 -7.98 14.76 -5.14
N HIS A 216 -6.90 14.95 -5.91
CA HIS A 216 -6.24 13.86 -6.60
C HIS A 216 -5.61 12.85 -5.61
N ILE A 217 -4.92 13.32 -4.57
CA ILE A 217 -4.38 12.44 -3.52
C ILE A 217 -5.52 11.69 -2.81
N ALA A 218 -6.61 12.37 -2.46
CA ALA A 218 -7.77 11.74 -1.85
C ALA A 218 -8.41 10.70 -2.76
N GLU A 219 -8.59 10.99 -4.05
CA GLU A 219 -9.10 10.06 -5.06
C GLU A 219 -8.22 8.82 -5.18
N ARG A 220 -6.88 9.02 -5.28
CA ARG A 220 -5.93 7.90 -5.34
C ARG A 220 -6.03 6.98 -4.13
N HIS A 221 -6.13 7.53 -2.90
CA HIS A 221 -6.32 6.74 -1.69
C HIS A 221 -7.67 6.01 -1.68
N SER A 222 -8.72 6.65 -2.19
CA SER A 222 -10.05 6.03 -2.32
C SER A 222 -10.05 4.84 -3.28
N LEU A 223 -9.37 4.98 -4.43
CA LEU A 223 -9.20 3.88 -5.39
C LEU A 223 -8.36 2.74 -4.80
N PHE A 224 -7.30 3.07 -4.07
CA PHE A 224 -6.46 2.08 -3.40
C PHE A 224 -7.21 1.35 -2.27
N ALA A 225 -8.09 2.06 -1.53
CA ALA A 225 -8.97 1.43 -0.56
C ALA A 225 -9.97 0.48 -1.22
N ILE A 226 -10.53 0.81 -2.40
CA ILE A 226 -11.40 -0.10 -3.17
C ILE A 226 -10.64 -1.37 -3.56
N ILE A 227 -9.40 -1.24 -4.02
CA ILE A 227 -8.54 -2.38 -4.35
C ILE A 227 -8.30 -3.25 -3.10
N ALA A 228 -8.00 -2.64 -1.96
CA ALA A 228 -7.82 -3.34 -0.68
C ALA A 228 -9.10 -4.05 -0.22
N LEU A 229 -10.28 -3.44 -0.41
CA LEU A 229 -11.59 -4.07 -0.12
C LEU A 229 -11.84 -5.32 -0.96
N GLY A 230 -11.20 -5.44 -2.12
CA GLY A 230 -11.18 -6.67 -2.92
C GLY A 230 -10.73 -7.90 -2.13
N GLU A 231 -9.82 -7.73 -1.15
CA GLU A 231 -9.41 -8.83 -0.26
C GLU A 231 -10.53 -9.31 0.66
N GLY A 232 -11.44 -8.41 1.07
CA GLY A 232 -12.67 -8.76 1.79
C GLY A 232 -13.61 -9.60 0.94
N VAL A 233 -13.74 -9.27 -0.35
CA VAL A 233 -14.54 -10.08 -1.30
C VAL A 233 -13.92 -11.46 -1.48
N VAL A 234 -12.61 -11.54 -1.73
CA VAL A 234 -11.89 -12.84 -1.89
C VAL A 234 -11.96 -13.67 -0.61
N GLY A 235 -11.78 -13.06 0.56
CA GLY A 235 -11.93 -13.73 1.86
C GLY A 235 -13.36 -14.23 2.09
N THR A 236 -14.37 -13.46 1.69
CA THR A 236 -15.78 -13.88 1.73
C THR A 236 -16.04 -15.10 0.85
N VAL A 237 -15.50 -15.12 -0.38
CA VAL A 237 -15.61 -16.27 -1.28
C VAL A 237 -14.94 -17.48 -0.66
N ALA A 238 -13.76 -17.35 -0.05
CA ALA A 238 -13.08 -18.43 0.63
C ALA A 238 -13.92 -19.00 1.79
N ALA A 239 -14.48 -18.15 2.66
CA ALA A 239 -15.33 -18.56 3.77
C ALA A 239 -16.64 -19.24 3.29
N LEU A 240 -17.26 -18.70 2.24
CA LEU A 240 -18.45 -19.27 1.63
C LEU A 240 -18.16 -20.65 1.04
N SER A 241 -17.07 -20.80 0.26
CA SER A 241 -16.65 -22.08 -0.32
C SER A 241 -16.40 -23.11 0.77
N ALA A 242 -15.73 -22.74 1.87
CA ALA A 242 -15.49 -23.61 3.01
C ALA A 242 -16.78 -24.19 3.63
N VAL A 243 -17.84 -23.37 3.73
CA VAL A 243 -19.15 -23.85 4.22
C VAL A 243 -19.83 -24.74 3.19
N VAL A 244 -19.85 -24.33 1.91
CA VAL A 244 -20.50 -25.09 0.83
C VAL A 244 -19.85 -26.45 0.63
N ASP A 245 -18.53 -26.55 0.68
CA ASP A 245 -17.78 -27.81 0.51
C ASP A 245 -18.06 -28.80 1.64
N ARG A 246 -18.38 -28.31 2.86
CA ARG A 246 -18.68 -29.16 4.01
C ARG A 246 -20.16 -29.56 4.13
N GLN A 247 -21.06 -28.68 3.80
CA GLN A 247 -22.49 -28.80 4.11
C GLN A 247 -23.40 -28.62 2.90
N GLY A 248 -22.85 -28.27 1.73
CA GLY A 248 -23.62 -27.88 0.56
C GLY A 248 -24.22 -26.46 0.69
N TRP A 249 -25.13 -26.13 -0.20
CA TRP A 249 -25.86 -24.88 -0.18
C TRP A 249 -26.93 -24.88 0.92
N THR A 250 -26.55 -24.44 2.09
CA THR A 250 -27.39 -24.34 3.29
C THR A 250 -27.71 -22.87 3.63
N LEU A 251 -28.58 -22.67 4.61
CA LEU A 251 -28.83 -21.33 5.16
C LEU A 251 -27.55 -20.70 5.71
N ASP A 252 -26.66 -21.51 6.34
CA ASP A 252 -25.37 -21.05 6.87
C ASP A 252 -24.46 -20.54 5.75
N ALA A 253 -24.43 -21.21 4.59
CA ALA A 253 -23.70 -20.75 3.42
C ALA A 253 -24.21 -19.37 2.93
N VAL A 254 -25.52 -19.21 2.82
CA VAL A 254 -26.15 -17.95 2.42
C VAL A 254 -25.83 -16.85 3.43
N LEU A 255 -25.96 -17.11 4.73
CA LEU A 255 -25.64 -16.16 5.80
C LEU A 255 -24.18 -15.78 5.81
N THR A 256 -23.26 -16.73 5.57
CA THR A 256 -21.81 -16.47 5.47
C THR A 256 -21.51 -15.52 4.32
N GLY A 257 -22.08 -15.76 3.14
CA GLY A 257 -21.92 -14.87 1.99
C GLY A 257 -22.47 -13.46 2.23
N ILE A 258 -23.68 -13.37 2.81
CA ILE A 258 -24.30 -12.08 3.13
C ILE A 258 -23.49 -11.35 4.21
N ALA A 259 -23.03 -12.03 5.25
CA ALA A 259 -22.25 -11.43 6.34
C ALA A 259 -20.90 -10.89 5.85
N GLY A 260 -20.15 -11.69 5.08
CA GLY A 260 -18.85 -11.26 4.55
C GLY A 260 -18.97 -10.11 3.55
N MET A 261 -19.95 -10.20 2.63
CA MET A 261 -20.19 -9.10 1.68
C MET A 261 -20.76 -7.86 2.38
N GLY A 262 -21.65 -8.04 3.35
CA GLY A 262 -22.18 -6.95 4.17
C GLY A 262 -21.11 -6.25 4.99
N LEU A 263 -20.13 -6.99 5.53
CA LEU A 263 -18.98 -6.45 6.21
C LEU A 263 -18.12 -5.59 5.27
N THR A 264 -17.76 -6.13 4.10
CA THR A 264 -16.97 -5.42 3.08
C THR A 264 -17.69 -4.16 2.61
N PHE A 265 -18.99 -4.24 2.35
CA PHE A 265 -19.83 -3.11 1.98
C PHE A 265 -19.94 -2.07 3.11
N GLY A 266 -20.07 -2.51 4.36
CA GLY A 266 -20.10 -1.61 5.52
C GLY A 266 -18.79 -0.83 5.67
N MET A 267 -17.64 -1.48 5.47
CA MET A 267 -16.33 -0.82 5.49
C MET A 267 -16.22 0.18 4.33
N TRP A 268 -16.64 -0.19 3.13
CA TRP A 268 -16.71 0.73 2.00
C TRP A 268 -17.58 1.95 2.34
N TRP A 269 -18.77 1.74 2.88
CA TRP A 269 -19.68 2.82 3.23
C TRP A 269 -19.07 3.80 4.22
N VAL A 270 -18.50 3.29 5.32
CA VAL A 270 -17.86 4.12 6.35
C VAL A 270 -16.67 4.90 5.78
N TYR A 271 -15.85 4.28 4.92
CA TYR A 271 -14.71 4.94 4.28
C TYR A 271 -15.14 6.16 3.46
N PHE A 272 -16.19 6.01 2.65
CA PHE A 272 -16.66 7.05 1.75
C PHE A 272 -17.58 8.10 2.40
N LEU A 273 -17.93 7.98 3.68
CA LEU A 273 -18.56 9.04 4.45
C LEU A 273 -17.61 10.20 4.77
N VAL A 274 -16.31 9.97 4.79
CA VAL A 274 -15.30 10.99 5.14
C VAL A 274 -14.91 11.78 3.89
N PRO A 275 -15.14 13.11 3.84
CA PRO A 275 -14.82 13.95 2.68
C PRO A 275 -13.32 14.28 2.63
N SER A 276 -12.47 13.28 2.38
CA SER A 276 -11.01 13.34 2.45
C SER A 276 -10.39 14.45 1.59
N GLY A 277 -10.96 14.71 0.39
CA GLY A 277 -10.47 15.77 -0.50
C GLY A 277 -10.60 17.17 0.09
N GLU A 278 -11.75 17.45 0.72
CA GLU A 278 -12.01 18.75 1.38
C GLU A 278 -11.15 18.92 2.63
N ILE A 279 -10.99 17.85 3.42
CA ILE A 279 -10.12 17.84 4.60
C ILE A 279 -8.69 18.17 4.21
N LEU A 280 -8.14 17.48 3.21
CA LEU A 280 -6.78 17.73 2.71
C LEU A 280 -6.60 19.12 2.12
N GLN A 281 -7.62 19.66 1.44
CA GLN A 281 -7.57 21.00 0.89
C GLN A 281 -7.51 22.06 1.98
N ARG A 282 -8.28 21.88 3.07
CA ARG A 282 -8.31 22.80 4.22
C ARG A 282 -7.06 22.71 5.10
N HIS A 283 -6.50 21.50 5.26
CA HIS A 283 -5.41 21.20 6.20
C HIS A 283 -4.16 20.63 5.50
N ARG A 284 -3.67 21.31 4.47
CA ARG A 284 -2.51 20.86 3.67
C ARG A 284 -1.26 20.53 4.49
N ASN A 285 -1.01 21.27 5.58
CA ASN A 285 0.14 21.03 6.47
C ASN A 285 0.06 19.70 7.23
N ARG A 286 -1.12 19.09 7.32
CA ARG A 286 -1.34 17.79 7.98
C ARG A 286 -1.36 16.62 7.01
N ALA A 287 -1.25 16.86 5.71
CA ALA A 287 -1.34 15.82 4.68
C ALA A 287 -0.38 14.63 4.87
N PRO A 288 0.89 14.79 5.33
CA PRO A 288 1.73 13.64 5.61
C PRO A 288 1.17 12.73 6.71
N VAL A 289 0.67 13.31 7.81
CA VAL A 289 0.07 12.55 8.93
C VAL A 289 -1.20 11.84 8.46
N TRP A 290 -2.04 12.52 7.67
CA TRP A 290 -3.22 11.92 7.06
C TRP A 290 -2.85 10.72 6.19
N GLY A 291 -1.84 10.84 5.33
CA GLY A 291 -1.36 9.74 4.49
C GLY A 291 -0.85 8.55 5.31
N TYR A 292 -0.18 8.79 6.44
CA TYR A 292 0.30 7.72 7.33
C TYR A 292 -0.85 7.00 8.03
N VAL A 293 -1.90 7.72 8.43
CA VAL A 293 -3.12 7.10 8.97
C VAL A 293 -3.82 6.27 7.90
N GLN A 294 -3.86 6.74 6.65
CA GLN A 294 -4.42 5.98 5.53
C GLN A 294 -3.70 4.65 5.27
N MET A 295 -2.39 4.55 5.53
CA MET A 295 -1.68 3.26 5.47
C MET A 295 -2.28 2.25 6.46
N LEU A 296 -2.57 2.69 7.70
CA LEU A 296 -3.17 1.84 8.72
C LEU A 296 -4.62 1.46 8.35
N VAL A 297 -5.36 2.40 7.75
CA VAL A 297 -6.72 2.13 7.24
C VAL A 297 -6.69 1.03 6.17
N VAL A 298 -5.84 1.17 5.15
CA VAL A 298 -5.70 0.16 4.09
C VAL A 298 -5.22 -1.17 4.66
N THR A 299 -4.21 -1.15 5.56
CA THR A 299 -3.73 -2.35 6.24
C THR A 299 -4.85 -3.07 7.00
N SER A 300 -5.72 -2.33 7.71
CA SER A 300 -6.84 -2.94 8.45
C SER A 300 -7.91 -3.52 7.52
N ILE A 301 -8.15 -2.91 6.36
CA ILE A 301 -9.04 -3.46 5.33
C ILE A 301 -8.49 -4.81 4.83
N VAL A 302 -7.22 -4.87 4.43
CA VAL A 302 -6.59 -6.11 3.95
C VAL A 302 -6.53 -7.16 5.05
N ALA A 303 -6.24 -6.76 6.30
CA ALA A 303 -6.25 -7.66 7.46
C ALA A 303 -7.64 -8.29 7.71
N THR A 304 -8.74 -7.55 7.44
CA THR A 304 -10.09 -8.10 7.52
C THR A 304 -10.29 -9.21 6.49
N GLY A 305 -9.81 -9.02 5.25
CA GLY A 305 -9.82 -10.07 4.22
C GLY A 305 -8.99 -11.30 4.62
N ALA A 306 -7.81 -11.09 5.21
CA ALA A 306 -7.00 -12.17 5.77
C ALA A 306 -7.75 -12.90 6.91
N GLY A 307 -8.44 -12.18 7.79
CA GLY A 307 -9.26 -12.74 8.86
C GLY A 307 -10.39 -13.63 8.34
N LEU A 308 -11.05 -13.24 7.25
CA LEU A 308 -12.08 -14.06 6.59
C LEU A 308 -11.47 -15.34 6.02
N ARG A 309 -10.24 -15.32 5.49
CA ARG A 309 -9.51 -16.54 5.07
C ARG A 309 -9.12 -17.41 6.28
N VAL A 310 -8.75 -16.83 7.43
CA VAL A 310 -8.55 -17.57 8.69
C VAL A 310 -9.83 -18.28 9.11
N ALA A 311 -10.97 -17.60 9.03
CA ALA A 311 -12.27 -18.22 9.31
C ALA A 311 -12.58 -19.36 8.33
N ALA A 312 -12.27 -19.21 7.03
CA ALA A 312 -12.37 -20.29 6.05
C ALA A 312 -11.54 -21.53 6.45
N ASN A 313 -10.25 -21.35 6.76
CA ASN A 313 -9.36 -22.42 7.20
C ASN A 313 -9.89 -23.12 8.47
N PHE A 314 -10.46 -22.34 9.40
CA PHE A 314 -11.09 -22.91 10.60
C PHE A 314 -12.32 -23.77 10.27
N ILE A 315 -13.22 -23.27 9.41
CA ILE A 315 -14.42 -23.99 8.95
C ILE A 315 -14.03 -25.29 8.25
N GLU A 316 -12.99 -25.27 7.41
CA GLU A 316 -12.48 -26.47 6.71
C GLU A 316 -11.77 -27.47 7.62
N GLY A 317 -11.52 -27.13 8.88
CA GLY A 317 -10.81 -27.98 9.84
C GLY A 317 -9.30 -28.02 9.59
N ARG A 318 -8.75 -27.06 8.85
CA ARG A 318 -7.32 -26.92 8.54
C ARG A 318 -6.57 -26.01 9.54
N ALA A 319 -7.29 -25.37 10.44
CA ALA A 319 -6.71 -24.48 11.44
C ALA A 319 -6.50 -25.18 12.78
N THR A 320 -5.43 -24.83 13.49
CA THR A 320 -5.11 -25.30 14.86
C THR A 320 -5.65 -24.36 15.94
N ILE A 321 -6.18 -23.21 15.56
CA ILE A 321 -6.68 -22.16 16.46
C ILE A 321 -8.10 -22.47 16.97
N THR A 322 -8.49 -21.75 18.03
CA THR A 322 -9.86 -21.82 18.56
C THR A 322 -10.85 -20.99 17.72
N ALA A 323 -12.17 -21.28 17.85
CA ALA A 323 -13.23 -20.48 17.23
C ALA A 323 -13.15 -18.99 17.63
N ILE A 324 -12.83 -18.71 18.90
CA ILE A 324 -12.66 -17.34 19.38
C ILE A 324 -11.52 -16.63 18.63
N ALA A 325 -10.38 -17.32 18.44
CA ALA A 325 -9.25 -16.74 17.69
C ALA A 325 -9.62 -16.47 16.22
N ALA A 326 -10.38 -17.35 15.57
CA ALA A 326 -10.87 -17.15 14.21
C ALA A 326 -11.81 -15.94 14.12
N VAL A 327 -12.72 -15.75 15.08
CA VAL A 327 -13.59 -14.56 15.16
C VAL A 327 -12.77 -13.29 15.39
N LEU A 328 -11.80 -13.33 16.32
CA LEU A 328 -10.94 -12.18 16.61
C LEU A 328 -10.09 -11.76 15.40
N ALA A 329 -9.67 -12.72 14.55
CA ALA A 329 -8.94 -12.43 13.32
C ALA A 329 -9.74 -11.52 12.34
N VAL A 330 -11.09 -11.52 12.42
CA VAL A 330 -11.96 -10.63 11.65
C VAL A 330 -12.30 -9.37 12.45
N VAL A 331 -12.72 -9.52 13.70
CA VAL A 331 -13.30 -8.42 14.49
C VAL A 331 -12.25 -7.37 14.86
N VAL A 332 -11.02 -7.78 15.18
CA VAL A 332 -9.96 -6.85 15.57
C VAL A 332 -9.59 -5.90 14.44
N PRO A 333 -9.29 -6.35 13.20
CA PRO A 333 -9.01 -5.42 12.09
C PRO A 333 -10.17 -4.48 11.78
N VAL A 334 -11.42 -4.96 11.83
CA VAL A 334 -12.61 -4.11 11.65
C VAL A 334 -12.70 -3.05 12.73
N GLY A 335 -12.46 -3.42 13.98
CA GLY A 335 -12.41 -2.46 15.10
C GLY A 335 -11.34 -1.39 14.91
N VAL A 336 -10.14 -1.79 14.48
CA VAL A 336 -9.05 -0.87 14.14
C VAL A 336 -9.46 0.07 13.01
N PHE A 337 -10.04 -0.47 11.94
CA PHE A 337 -10.56 0.33 10.82
C PHE A 337 -11.54 1.41 11.29
N LEU A 338 -12.55 1.03 12.09
CA LEU A 338 -13.56 1.95 12.59
C LEU A 338 -12.97 3.05 13.47
N LEU A 339 -12.02 2.71 14.35
CA LEU A 339 -11.31 3.68 15.20
C LEU A 339 -10.50 4.68 14.36
N LEU A 340 -9.81 4.20 13.32
CA LEU A 340 -9.03 5.06 12.44
C LEU A 340 -9.93 5.98 11.61
N MET A 341 -11.05 5.47 11.08
CA MET A 341 -12.01 6.28 10.33
C MET A 341 -12.68 7.32 11.22
N TYR A 342 -13.01 6.95 12.47
CA TYR A 342 -13.50 7.88 13.47
C TYR A 342 -12.47 8.99 13.75
N ALA A 343 -11.20 8.64 13.96
CA ALA A 343 -10.14 9.62 14.17
C ALA A 343 -9.98 10.56 12.96
N LEU A 344 -10.09 10.04 11.73
CA LEU A 344 -10.02 10.85 10.51
C LEU A 344 -11.20 11.79 10.32
N SER A 345 -12.37 11.49 10.87
CA SER A 345 -13.55 12.36 10.79
C SER A 345 -13.44 13.64 11.64
N TYR A 346 -12.54 13.65 12.64
CA TYR A 346 -12.23 14.82 13.48
C TYR A 346 -10.99 15.61 13.02
N TYR A 347 -10.35 15.18 11.92
CA TYR A 347 -9.11 15.76 11.42
C TYR A 347 -9.35 16.98 10.56
#